data_7ee225b16346597cdf38e2d38f82df30
#
_entry.id   7ee225b16346597cdf38e2d38f82df30
#
_cell.length_a   1.000
_cell.length_b   1.000
_cell.length_c   1.000
_cell.angle_alpha   90.00
_cell.angle_beta   90.00
_cell.angle_gamma   90.00
#
_symmetry.space_group_name_H-M   'P 1'
#
loop_
_entity.id
_entity.type
_entity.pdbx_description
1 polymer ?
#
loop_
_entity_poly.entity_id
_entity_poly.type
_entity_poly.pdbx_seq_one_letter_code
_entity_poly.pdbx_strand_id
1 'polypeptide(L)'
;MGLILLVEDEPGAAALLRRYIENSSDGHRLAVFGKAAEALSFAAQNKVDLFILDIQLLDYRGTELARQLRALPEYRFTPILFTTELAGEELSAYREIKCYDFLVKPFTEEEFQKTFHAALEMGAQMQAVPEILRIEQKQFLFEYEIRNILYIESFGKRLLIHTAQTGGSEVTDRISGYS
;
A
#
# COMPACT_ATOMS: atom_id res chain seq x y z
N MET A 1 -14.74 3.27 3.68
CA MET A 1 -14.33 3.41 5.09
C MET A 1 -13.05 2.61 5.28
N GLY A 2 -11.90 3.27 5.39
CA GLY A 2 -10.57 2.64 5.41
C GLY A 2 -9.86 2.90 6.73
N LEU A 3 -8.68 2.26 6.92
CA LEU A 3 -7.79 2.47 8.05
C LEU A 3 -6.59 3.30 7.61
N ILE A 4 -6.40 4.45 8.27
CA ILE A 4 -5.24 5.32 8.08
C ILE A 4 -4.28 5.07 9.23
N LEU A 5 -3.00 4.95 8.93
CA LEU A 5 -1.95 4.84 9.92
C LEU A 5 -1.05 6.07 9.84
N LEU A 6 -1.04 6.85 10.93
CA LEU A 6 -0.21 8.04 11.11
C LEU A 6 0.98 7.70 12.03
N VAL A 7 2.18 8.03 11.60
CA VAL A 7 3.40 7.91 12.41
C VAL A 7 4.05 9.29 12.52
N GLU A 8 4.00 9.85 13.71
CA GLU A 8 4.48 11.18 14.06
C GLU A 8 4.84 11.20 15.54
N ASP A 9 6.05 11.52 15.90
CA ASP A 9 6.54 11.48 17.27
C ASP A 9 6.40 12.84 18.00
N GLU A 10 6.17 13.93 17.27
CA GLU A 10 5.91 15.23 17.87
C GLU A 10 4.41 15.36 18.19
N PRO A 11 4.03 15.50 19.50
CA PRO A 11 2.60 15.44 19.89
C PRO A 11 1.74 16.55 19.28
N GLY A 12 2.31 17.73 19.04
CA GLY A 12 1.59 18.86 18.44
C GLY A 12 1.29 18.62 16.96
N ALA A 13 2.28 18.12 16.21
CA ALA A 13 2.10 17.75 14.82
C ALA A 13 1.12 16.55 14.67
N ALA A 14 1.24 15.54 15.53
CA ALA A 14 0.32 14.41 15.55
C ALA A 14 -1.14 14.85 15.82
N ALA A 15 -1.35 15.76 16.79
CA ALA A 15 -2.67 16.30 17.09
C ALA A 15 -3.25 17.14 15.94
N LEU A 16 -2.40 17.92 15.26
CA LEU A 16 -2.80 18.72 14.09
C LEU A 16 -3.22 17.82 12.94
N LEU A 17 -2.41 16.83 12.59
CA LEU A 17 -2.69 15.87 11.52
C LEU A 17 -3.94 15.03 11.82
N ARG A 18 -4.09 14.59 13.08
CA ARG A 18 -5.33 13.93 13.53
C ARG A 18 -6.55 14.78 13.23
N ARG A 19 -6.53 16.05 13.63
CA ARG A 19 -7.64 16.99 13.38
C ARG A 19 -7.93 17.13 11.89
N TYR A 20 -6.92 17.26 11.05
CA TYR A 20 -7.10 17.35 9.60
C TYR A 20 -7.72 16.10 9.01
N ILE A 21 -7.33 14.90 9.49
CA ILE A 21 -7.91 13.63 9.05
C ILE A 21 -9.37 13.50 9.52
N GLU A 22 -9.66 13.87 10.76
CA GLU A 22 -11.02 13.80 11.33
C GLU A 22 -11.98 14.81 10.67
N ASN A 23 -11.48 15.96 10.22
CA ASN A 23 -12.24 16.95 9.45
C ASN A 23 -12.56 16.49 8.02
N SER A 24 -11.84 15.51 7.48
CA SER A 24 -12.24 14.88 6.24
C SER A 24 -13.53 14.10 6.45
N SER A 25 -14.56 14.37 5.65
CA SER A 25 -15.92 13.84 5.84
C SER A 25 -16.06 12.32 5.65
N ASP A 26 -14.96 11.58 5.44
CA ASP A 26 -14.98 10.22 4.89
C ASP A 26 -15.10 9.11 5.93
N GLY A 27 -15.16 9.42 7.24
CA GLY A 27 -15.36 8.45 8.31
C GLY A 27 -14.28 7.36 8.39
N HIS A 28 -13.02 7.69 8.08
CA HIS A 28 -11.89 6.77 8.18
C HIS A 28 -11.54 6.47 9.64
N ARG A 29 -11.08 5.23 9.89
CA ARG A 29 -10.45 4.87 11.17
C ARG A 29 -9.02 5.36 11.16
N LEU A 30 -8.54 5.86 12.29
CA LEU A 30 -7.18 6.38 12.44
C LEU A 30 -6.44 5.62 13.56
N ALA A 31 -5.27 5.10 13.24
CA ALA A 31 -4.29 4.60 14.20
C ALA A 31 -3.08 5.55 14.21
N VAL A 32 -2.63 5.97 15.40
CA VAL A 32 -1.52 6.93 15.56
C VAL A 32 -0.43 6.31 16.40
N PHE A 33 0.81 6.40 15.92
CA PHE A 33 1.99 5.91 16.60
C PHE A 33 3.08 6.98 16.64
N GLY A 34 3.81 7.05 17.74
CA GLY A 34 5.00 7.89 17.88
C GLY A 34 6.30 7.17 17.51
N LYS A 35 6.24 5.86 17.21
CA LYS A 35 7.41 5.05 16.88
C LYS A 35 7.17 4.18 15.66
N ALA A 36 8.16 4.12 14.79
CA ALA A 36 8.11 3.34 13.57
C ALA A 36 7.99 1.83 13.82
N ALA A 37 8.68 1.29 14.84
CA ALA A 37 8.62 -0.13 15.18
C ALA A 37 7.22 -0.58 15.63
N GLU A 38 6.52 0.25 16.40
CA GLU A 38 5.15 -0.04 16.86
C GLU A 38 4.18 0.00 15.67
N ALA A 39 4.34 1.00 14.79
CA ALA A 39 3.56 1.14 13.58
C ALA A 39 3.73 -0.05 12.63
N LEU A 40 4.95 -0.54 12.42
CA LEU A 40 5.23 -1.73 11.60
C LEU A 40 4.56 -2.98 12.18
N SER A 41 4.67 -3.17 13.49
CA SER A 41 4.03 -4.31 14.18
C SER A 41 2.51 -4.27 14.06
N PHE A 42 1.92 -3.10 14.14
CA PHE A 42 0.48 -2.90 13.93
C PHE A 42 0.08 -3.17 12.48
N ALA A 43 0.84 -2.65 11.52
CA ALA A 43 0.59 -2.86 10.11
C ALA A 43 0.65 -4.35 9.71
N ALA A 44 1.56 -5.13 10.30
CA ALA A 44 1.64 -6.58 10.04
C ALA A 44 0.39 -7.37 10.48
N GLN A 45 -0.48 -6.78 11.30
CA GLN A 45 -1.68 -7.43 11.84
C GLN A 45 -3.00 -6.80 11.36
N ASN A 46 -2.93 -5.67 10.67
CA ASN A 46 -4.10 -4.89 10.28
C ASN A 46 -3.96 -4.41 8.84
N LYS A 47 -5.03 -4.49 8.06
CA LYS A 47 -5.03 -3.92 6.71
C LYS A 47 -5.12 -2.39 6.78
N VAL A 48 -4.08 -1.72 6.30
CA VAL A 48 -3.97 -0.26 6.23
C VAL A 48 -4.18 0.20 4.79
N ASP A 49 -4.97 1.26 4.60
CA ASP A 49 -5.33 1.77 3.28
C ASP A 49 -4.51 3.02 2.89
N LEU A 50 -3.96 3.73 3.87
CA LEU A 50 -3.05 4.87 3.67
C LEU A 50 -2.09 4.99 4.84
N PHE A 51 -0.81 5.21 4.54
CA PHE A 51 0.22 5.56 5.51
C PHE A 51 0.55 7.05 5.42
N ILE A 52 0.60 7.72 6.57
CA ILE A 52 1.12 9.09 6.71
C ILE A 52 2.30 9.00 7.67
N LEU A 53 3.49 9.29 7.18
CA LEU A 53 4.74 9.04 7.90
C LEU A 53 5.57 10.30 8.01
N ASP A 54 5.95 10.70 9.21
CA ASP A 54 7.07 11.64 9.35
C ASP A 54 8.36 10.94 8.92
N ILE A 55 9.23 11.69 8.26
CA ILE A 55 10.55 11.20 7.87
C ILE A 55 11.48 11.12 9.08
N GLN A 56 11.37 12.09 10.01
CA GLN A 56 12.21 12.17 11.20
C GLN A 56 11.46 11.62 12.41
N LEU A 57 11.71 10.38 12.78
CA LEU A 57 11.14 9.74 13.96
C LEU A 57 12.24 9.41 14.98
N LEU A 58 11.86 9.26 16.23
CA LEU A 58 12.81 9.05 17.35
C LEU A 58 13.56 7.72 17.29
N ASP A 59 12.92 6.66 16.84
CA ASP A 59 13.50 5.31 16.84
C ASP A 59 14.29 5.01 15.54
N TYR A 60 13.71 5.24 14.38
CA TYR A 60 14.39 5.19 13.09
C TYR A 60 13.61 5.96 12.03
N ARG A 61 14.25 6.27 10.89
CA ARG A 61 13.66 7.12 9.86
C ARG A 61 12.37 6.54 9.27
N GLY A 62 11.39 7.40 9.02
CA GLY A 62 10.15 7.01 8.33
C GLY A 62 10.37 6.45 6.93
N THR A 63 11.47 6.83 6.26
CA THR A 63 11.90 6.25 4.97
C THR A 63 12.28 4.77 5.12
N GLU A 64 12.92 4.39 6.22
CA GLU A 64 13.23 2.99 6.51
C GLU A 64 11.97 2.20 6.84
N LEU A 65 11.05 2.77 7.64
CA LEU A 65 9.73 2.19 7.87
C LEU A 65 9.01 1.93 6.54
N ALA A 66 9.02 2.90 5.64
CA ALA A 66 8.39 2.78 4.34
C ALA A 66 8.99 1.65 3.48
N ARG A 67 10.32 1.45 3.50
CA ARG A 67 10.97 0.29 2.83
C ARG A 67 10.50 -1.04 3.42
N GLN A 68 10.41 -1.13 4.75
CA GLN A 68 9.93 -2.33 5.43
C GLN A 68 8.46 -2.60 5.11
N LEU A 69 7.61 -1.58 5.08
CA LEU A 69 6.21 -1.70 4.64
C LEU A 69 6.11 -2.17 3.18
N ARG A 70 6.94 -1.63 2.27
CA ARG A 70 6.97 -2.07 0.86
C ARG A 70 7.42 -3.51 0.67
N ALA A 71 8.18 -4.08 1.61
CA ALA A 71 8.57 -5.48 1.59
C ALA A 71 7.40 -6.42 1.95
N LEU A 72 6.33 -5.91 2.57
CA LEU A 72 5.12 -6.66 2.83
C LEU A 72 4.24 -6.67 1.56
N PRO A 73 3.88 -7.85 1.01
CA PRO A 73 3.15 -7.95 -0.26
C PRO A 73 1.85 -7.14 -0.29
N GLU A 74 1.11 -7.12 0.83
CA GLU A 74 -0.14 -6.39 0.99
C GLU A 74 0.00 -4.88 0.86
N TYR A 75 1.20 -4.32 1.12
CA TYR A 75 1.46 -2.88 1.09
C TYR A 75 2.29 -2.42 -0.10
N ARG A 76 2.54 -3.31 -1.05
CA ARG A 76 3.35 -2.99 -2.23
C ARG A 76 2.85 -1.75 -2.98
N PHE A 77 1.55 -1.53 -3.02
CA PHE A 77 0.91 -0.44 -3.75
C PHE A 77 0.08 0.50 -2.85
N THR A 78 0.02 0.25 -1.55
CA THR A 78 -0.68 1.12 -0.62
C THR A 78 -0.04 2.51 -0.63
N PRO A 79 -0.79 3.60 -0.79
CA PRO A 79 -0.22 4.94 -0.81
C PRO A 79 0.49 5.26 0.51
N ILE A 80 1.65 5.90 0.39
CA ILE A 80 2.44 6.45 1.49
C ILE A 80 2.59 7.94 1.23
N LEU A 81 2.10 8.76 2.16
CA LEU A 81 2.28 10.19 2.19
C LEU A 81 3.32 10.53 3.26
N PHE A 82 4.39 11.19 2.87
CA PHE A 82 5.37 11.67 3.84
C PHE A 82 5.05 13.08 4.32
N THR A 83 5.34 13.36 5.59
CA THR A 83 5.44 14.70 6.14
C THR A 83 6.89 14.98 6.54
N THR A 84 7.42 16.18 6.30
CA THR A 84 8.83 16.47 6.59
C THR A 84 9.09 17.97 6.74
N GLU A 85 10.05 18.31 7.58
CA GLU A 85 10.60 19.67 7.66
C GLU A 85 11.71 19.92 6.63
N LEU A 86 12.23 18.89 5.99
CA LEU A 86 13.38 18.95 5.09
C LEU A 86 12.95 19.05 3.62
N ALA A 87 13.15 20.22 3.04
CA ALA A 87 12.97 20.45 1.61
C ALA A 87 14.32 20.21 0.88
N GLY A 88 14.53 19.01 0.33
CA GLY A 88 15.58 18.85 -0.68
C GLY A 88 16.45 17.60 -0.68
N GLU A 89 17.00 17.13 0.44
CA GLU A 89 17.98 16.02 0.41
C GLU A 89 17.35 14.63 0.32
N GLU A 90 16.08 14.47 0.66
CA GLU A 90 15.40 13.18 0.73
C GLU A 90 14.59 12.81 -0.51
N LEU A 91 14.55 13.68 -1.52
CA LEU A 91 13.93 13.42 -2.82
C LEU A 91 14.52 12.19 -3.56
N SER A 92 15.76 11.81 -3.26
CA SER A 92 16.36 10.57 -3.81
C SER A 92 15.74 9.31 -3.19
N ALA A 93 15.50 9.30 -1.88
CA ALA A 93 14.83 8.20 -1.19
C ALA A 93 13.36 8.06 -1.64
N TYR A 94 12.70 9.15 -1.99
CA TYR A 94 11.38 9.19 -2.56
C TYR A 94 11.23 8.32 -3.82
N ARG A 95 12.16 8.40 -4.76
CA ARG A 95 12.12 7.62 -6.01
C ARG A 95 12.26 6.12 -5.78
N GLU A 96 13.01 5.71 -4.77
CA GLU A 96 13.21 4.30 -4.43
C GLU A 96 12.00 3.67 -3.73
N ILE A 97 11.33 4.44 -2.85
CA ILE A 97 10.22 3.96 -2.02
C ILE A 97 8.90 3.94 -2.80
N LYS A 98 8.80 4.67 -3.91
CA LYS A 98 7.55 4.86 -4.67
C LYS A 98 6.41 5.32 -3.76
N CYS A 99 6.66 6.34 -2.95
CA CYS A 99 5.60 6.97 -2.17
C CYS A 99 4.65 7.76 -3.10
N TYR A 100 3.48 8.08 -2.60
CA TYR A 100 2.50 8.83 -3.37
C TYR A 100 2.94 10.29 -3.52
N ASP A 101 3.20 10.94 -2.38
CA ASP A 101 3.58 12.35 -2.33
C ASP A 101 4.22 12.67 -0.99
N PHE A 102 4.65 13.92 -0.81
CA PHE A 102 5.12 14.45 0.47
C PHE A 102 4.62 15.85 0.70
N LEU A 103 4.43 16.19 1.97
CA LEU A 103 4.05 17.51 2.44
C LEU A 103 5.20 18.11 3.25
N VAL A 104 5.71 19.25 2.81
CA VAL A 104 6.78 19.98 3.53
C VAL A 104 6.14 20.83 4.62
N LYS A 105 6.51 20.61 5.87
CA LYS A 105 6.07 21.40 7.02
C LYS A 105 6.71 22.82 6.97
N PRO A 106 5.98 23.90 7.25
CA PRO A 106 4.55 23.95 7.58
C PRO A 106 3.66 23.90 6.32
N PHE A 107 2.55 23.21 6.39
CA PHE A 107 1.52 23.14 5.36
C PHE A 107 0.14 23.51 5.93
N THR A 108 -0.74 24.00 5.09
CA THR A 108 -2.11 24.34 5.43
C THR A 108 -3.02 23.11 5.46
N GLU A 109 -4.20 23.23 6.11
CA GLU A 109 -5.20 22.17 6.07
C GLU A 109 -5.69 21.90 4.64
N GLU A 110 -5.82 22.93 3.80
CA GLU A 110 -6.24 22.79 2.41
C GLU A 110 -5.23 21.99 1.58
N GLU A 111 -3.93 22.27 1.71
CA GLU A 111 -2.86 21.50 1.05
C GLU A 111 -2.85 20.05 1.51
N PHE A 112 -3.03 19.82 2.82
CA PHE A 112 -3.15 18.47 3.37
C PHE A 112 -4.36 17.73 2.78
N GLN A 113 -5.56 18.32 2.84
CA GLN A 113 -6.79 17.70 2.36
C GLN A 113 -6.73 17.33 0.89
N LYS A 114 -6.18 18.22 0.05
CA LYS A 114 -6.00 17.97 -1.37
C LYS A 114 -5.15 16.71 -1.63
N THR A 115 -3.98 16.63 -1.00
CA THR A 115 -3.06 15.51 -1.18
C THR A 115 -3.60 14.22 -0.55
N PHE A 116 -4.24 14.35 0.60
CA PHE A 116 -4.85 13.24 1.34
C PHE A 116 -5.97 12.55 0.54
N HIS A 117 -6.93 13.31 0.01
CA HIS A 117 -8.00 12.74 -0.82
C HIS A 117 -7.47 12.11 -2.10
N ALA A 118 -6.53 12.76 -2.78
CA ALA A 118 -5.93 12.22 -3.98
C ALA A 118 -5.16 10.91 -3.70
N ALA A 119 -4.48 10.79 -2.55
CA ALA A 119 -3.84 9.55 -2.13
C ALA A 119 -4.85 8.42 -1.87
N LEU A 120 -5.96 8.72 -1.20
CA LEU A 120 -7.04 7.75 -0.95
C LEU A 120 -7.69 7.26 -2.24
N GLU A 121 -7.99 8.17 -3.17
CA GLU A 121 -8.56 7.83 -4.47
C GLU A 121 -7.62 6.92 -5.27
N MET A 122 -6.33 7.24 -5.31
CA MET A 122 -5.34 6.40 -5.98
C MET A 122 -5.26 5.01 -5.33
N GLY A 123 -5.24 4.95 -4.00
CA GLY A 123 -5.24 3.67 -3.26
C GLY A 123 -6.46 2.81 -3.59
N ALA A 124 -7.65 3.42 -3.65
CA ALA A 124 -8.88 2.75 -4.01
C ALA A 124 -8.84 2.23 -5.46
N GLN A 125 -8.33 3.01 -6.40
CA GLN A 125 -8.19 2.61 -7.80
C GLN A 125 -7.20 1.45 -7.95
N MET A 126 -6.05 1.49 -7.27
CA MET A 126 -5.06 0.40 -7.32
C MET A 126 -5.58 -0.90 -6.69
N GLN A 127 -6.42 -0.81 -5.67
CA GLN A 127 -7.06 -1.99 -5.07
C GLN A 127 -8.22 -2.53 -5.93
N ALA A 128 -8.86 -1.70 -6.74
CA ALA A 128 -9.99 -2.07 -7.59
C ALA A 128 -9.58 -2.78 -8.88
N VAL A 129 -8.33 -2.62 -9.34
CA VAL A 129 -7.83 -3.28 -10.55
C VAL A 129 -7.24 -4.63 -10.14
N PRO A 130 -7.92 -5.76 -10.43
CA PRO A 130 -7.32 -7.06 -10.21
C PRO A 130 -6.11 -7.22 -11.14
N GLU A 131 -4.95 -7.57 -10.58
CA GLU A 131 -3.82 -8.03 -11.41
C GLU A 131 -4.23 -9.35 -12.06
N ILE A 132 -4.38 -9.35 -13.38
CA ILE A 132 -4.84 -10.51 -14.15
C ILE A 132 -3.66 -11.09 -14.93
N LEU A 133 -3.38 -12.36 -14.68
CA LEU A 133 -2.56 -13.17 -15.58
C LEU A 133 -3.42 -13.60 -16.77
N ARG A 134 -3.04 -13.17 -17.98
CA ARG A 134 -3.69 -13.59 -19.24
C ARG A 134 -2.82 -14.60 -19.94
N ILE A 135 -3.44 -15.72 -20.32
CA ILE A 135 -2.79 -16.77 -21.12
C ILE A 135 -3.62 -17.00 -22.36
N GLU A 136 -3.06 -16.66 -23.51
CA GLU A 136 -3.68 -16.92 -24.80
C GLU A 136 -3.28 -18.28 -25.33
N GLN A 137 -4.27 -19.10 -25.69
CA GLN A 137 -4.07 -20.42 -26.30
C GLN A 137 -5.03 -20.61 -27.46
N LYS A 138 -4.52 -20.53 -28.69
CA LYS A 138 -5.28 -20.70 -29.93
C LYS A 138 -6.51 -19.77 -29.99
N GLN A 139 -7.70 -20.31 -29.62
CA GLN A 139 -8.99 -19.58 -29.64
C GLN A 139 -9.48 -19.24 -28.22
N PHE A 140 -8.72 -19.59 -27.20
CA PHE A 140 -9.11 -19.41 -25.80
C PHE A 140 -8.21 -18.39 -25.13
N LEU A 141 -8.82 -17.50 -24.37
CA LEU A 141 -8.16 -16.58 -23.46
C LEU A 141 -8.51 -16.98 -22.02
N PHE A 142 -7.49 -17.34 -21.24
CA PHE A 142 -7.63 -17.64 -19.84
C PHE A 142 -7.21 -16.44 -19.03
N GLU A 143 -8.04 -16.01 -18.07
CA GLU A 143 -7.76 -14.89 -17.17
C GLU A 143 -7.79 -15.37 -15.72
N TYR A 144 -6.70 -15.14 -15.00
CA TYR A 144 -6.56 -15.50 -13.60
C TYR A 144 -6.20 -14.28 -12.79
N GLU A 145 -6.95 -14.00 -11.72
CA GLU A 145 -6.52 -13.01 -10.75
C GLU A 145 -5.26 -13.49 -10.04
N ILE A 146 -4.15 -12.74 -10.14
CA ILE A 146 -2.83 -13.15 -9.61
C ILE A 146 -2.91 -13.43 -8.11
N ARG A 147 -3.71 -12.67 -7.36
CA ARG A 147 -3.93 -12.90 -5.92
C ARG A 147 -4.54 -14.26 -5.57
N ASN A 148 -5.21 -14.90 -6.52
CA ASN A 148 -5.84 -16.21 -6.35
C ASN A 148 -4.94 -17.36 -6.81
N ILE A 149 -3.80 -17.07 -7.46
CA ILE A 149 -2.85 -18.10 -7.91
C ILE A 149 -1.99 -18.51 -6.71
N LEU A 150 -2.06 -19.79 -6.36
CA LEU A 150 -1.23 -20.38 -5.31
C LEU A 150 0.17 -20.69 -5.85
N TYR A 151 0.23 -21.41 -6.98
CA TYR A 151 1.45 -21.74 -7.71
C TYR A 151 1.15 -22.17 -9.13
N ILE A 152 2.19 -22.20 -9.98
CA ILE A 152 2.11 -22.66 -11.36
C ILE A 152 3.17 -23.75 -11.55
N GLU A 153 2.76 -24.90 -12.06
CA GLU A 153 3.66 -25.97 -12.42
C GLU A 153 3.77 -26.11 -13.94
N SER A 154 4.97 -26.45 -14.41
CA SER A 154 5.22 -26.73 -15.83
C SER A 154 5.65 -28.18 -16.00
N PHE A 155 4.93 -28.92 -16.83
CA PHE A 155 5.24 -30.28 -17.23
C PHE A 155 5.36 -30.37 -18.76
N GLY A 156 6.57 -30.29 -19.27
CA GLY A 156 6.83 -30.32 -20.71
C GLY A 156 6.12 -29.15 -21.41
N LYS A 157 5.09 -29.46 -22.22
CA LYS A 157 4.29 -28.46 -22.94
C LYS A 157 2.96 -28.13 -22.23
N ARG A 158 2.83 -28.37 -20.94
CA ARG A 158 1.62 -28.12 -20.17
C ARG A 158 1.92 -27.22 -18.99
N LEU A 159 1.01 -26.30 -18.73
CA LEU A 159 0.97 -25.52 -17.49
C LEU A 159 -0.21 -25.98 -16.65
N LEU A 160 0.03 -26.12 -15.35
CA LEU A 160 -1.00 -26.35 -14.35
C LEU A 160 -1.04 -25.09 -13.47
N ILE A 161 -2.17 -24.44 -13.40
CA ILE A 161 -2.36 -23.23 -12.58
C ILE A 161 -3.27 -23.63 -11.41
N HIS A 162 -2.71 -23.54 -10.21
CA HIS A 162 -3.41 -23.84 -8.97
C HIS A 162 -3.90 -22.54 -8.34
N THR A 163 -5.21 -22.45 -8.16
CA THR A 163 -5.86 -21.23 -7.62
C THR A 163 -6.64 -21.55 -6.36
N ALA A 164 -6.69 -20.58 -5.44
CA ALA A 164 -7.59 -20.59 -4.29
C ALA A 164 -8.98 -20.11 -4.73
N GLN A 165 -10.03 -20.91 -4.50
CA GLN A 165 -11.40 -20.40 -4.61
C GLN A 165 -11.85 -19.73 -3.32
N THR A 166 -12.83 -18.83 -3.44
CA THR A 166 -13.57 -18.24 -2.31
C THR A 166 -14.25 -19.38 -1.54
N GLY A 167 -13.63 -19.84 -0.44
CA GLY A 167 -14.07 -21.02 0.32
C GLY A 167 -12.98 -22.04 0.60
N GLY A 168 -11.73 -21.80 0.15
CA GLY A 168 -10.55 -22.60 0.52
C GLY A 168 -10.35 -23.89 -0.29
N SER A 169 -11.08 -24.10 -1.40
CA SER A 169 -10.85 -25.22 -2.30
C SER A 169 -9.81 -24.88 -3.36
N GLU A 170 -8.85 -25.76 -3.60
CA GLU A 170 -7.90 -25.67 -4.69
C GLU A 170 -8.54 -26.09 -6.01
N VAL A 171 -8.37 -25.30 -7.06
CA VAL A 171 -8.79 -25.65 -8.43
C VAL A 171 -7.56 -25.69 -9.32
N THR A 172 -7.45 -26.74 -10.12
CA THR A 172 -6.33 -26.93 -11.05
C THR A 172 -6.83 -26.86 -12.48
N ASP A 173 -6.37 -25.84 -13.22
CA ASP A 173 -6.62 -25.70 -14.65
C ASP A 173 -5.44 -26.23 -15.47
N ARG A 174 -5.74 -27.02 -16.50
CA ARG A 174 -4.74 -27.56 -17.43
C ARG A 174 -4.70 -26.74 -18.72
N ILE A 175 -3.59 -26.09 -18.97
CA ILE A 175 -3.33 -25.39 -20.21
C ILE A 175 -2.36 -26.24 -21.05
N SER A 176 -2.80 -26.77 -22.18
CA SER A 176 -2.03 -27.68 -23.03
C SER A 176 -1.61 -26.99 -24.33
N GLY A 177 -0.29 -26.99 -24.61
CA GLY A 177 0.23 -26.73 -25.95
C GLY A 177 0.88 -25.38 -26.17
N TYR A 178 2.15 -25.24 -25.79
CA TYR A 178 3.07 -24.35 -26.47
C TYR A 178 3.66 -25.11 -27.67
N SER A 179 3.37 -24.64 -28.88
CA SER A 179 4.06 -25.04 -30.12
C SER A 179 5.28 -24.20 -30.30
#